data_b5648cc2c285e99347a5a1ef2be74166
#
_entry.id   b5648cc2c285e99347a5a1ef2be74166
#
_cell.length_a   1.000
_cell.length_b   1.000
_cell.length_c   1.000
_cell.angle_alpha   90.00
_cell.angle_beta   90.00
_cell.angle_gamma   90.00
#
_symmetry.space_group_name_H-M   'P 1'
#
loop_
_entity.id
_entity.type
_entity.pdbx_description
1 polymer ?
#
loop_
_entity_poly.entity_id
_entity_poly.type
_entity_poly.pdbx_seq_one_letter_code
_entity_poly.pdbx_strand_id
1 'polypeptide(L)'
;ICACLVGSEMCIRDRYQLTETQAMVAKLPVLTGDCDTVTMMSYGFDPYLSTWSPYHGAIYAVTESVAKIVAAGGDYSKIRFTFQEYFRRMTEDPHRWSQPFAALLGAYNAQLGFGLPSIGGKDSMSGTFEDIDVPPTLVSFAVDVAVEKDIITPELKAAGNKLVWLRIPTDEYDVPKYDQVMELYGKFREDVQAGRIVSTYALDRHGIAAAVSKMAFGNRMGVKIEHDVDARDLFAPAFGDIVAEVPADKVSELAITYTVIGEVTEDAAFTYRDMEITEADAEAAWKAPLEKVFPTNSGAEG
;
A
#
# COMPACT_ATOMS: atom_id res chain seq x y z
N ILE A 1 -9.43 -19.07 17.50
CA ILE A 1 -8.17 -18.85 16.73
C ILE A 1 -8.40 -17.84 15.60
N CYS A 2 -9.61 -17.75 15.05
CA CYS A 2 -9.92 -16.82 13.96
C CYS A 2 -10.02 -15.35 14.37
N ALA A 3 -10.14 -15.05 15.66
CA ALA A 3 -10.26 -13.67 16.15
C ALA A 3 -8.94 -12.88 16.11
N CYS A 4 -7.82 -13.52 15.80
CA CYS A 4 -6.49 -12.89 15.86
C CYS A 4 -6.01 -12.29 14.54
N LEU A 5 -6.74 -12.47 13.44
CA LEU A 5 -6.34 -12.00 12.13
C LEU A 5 -7.28 -10.90 11.67
N VAL A 6 -6.97 -9.67 12.00
CA VAL A 6 -7.64 -8.51 11.42
C VAL A 6 -7.23 -8.42 9.96
N GLY A 7 -8.21 -8.53 9.05
CA GLY A 7 -7.97 -8.49 7.61
C GLY A 7 -7.33 -9.74 7.04
N SER A 8 -7.55 -10.89 7.66
CA SER A 8 -7.08 -12.15 7.12
C SER A 8 -7.76 -12.51 5.80
N GLU A 9 -7.12 -13.38 5.03
CA GLU A 9 -7.71 -14.03 3.86
C GLU A 9 -9.10 -14.61 4.12
N MET A 10 -9.45 -14.91 5.37
CA MET A 10 -10.79 -15.36 5.73
C MET A 10 -11.86 -14.30 5.52
N CYS A 11 -11.62 -13.04 5.87
CA CYS A 11 -12.60 -11.97 5.59
C CYS A 11 -12.79 -11.78 4.09
N ILE A 12 -11.73 -11.84 3.31
CA ILE A 12 -11.79 -11.78 1.84
C ILE A 12 -12.46 -13.05 1.28
N ARG A 13 -12.15 -14.21 1.81
CA ARG A 13 -12.71 -15.49 1.40
C ARG A 13 -14.20 -15.62 1.69
N ASP A 14 -14.62 -15.15 2.85
CA ASP A 14 -16.03 -15.18 3.27
C ASP A 14 -16.81 -13.96 2.74
N ARG A 15 -16.13 -13.04 2.03
CA ARG A 15 -16.71 -11.86 1.36
C ARG A 15 -17.44 -10.89 2.29
N TYR A 16 -17.08 -10.83 3.54
CA TYR A 16 -17.64 -9.84 4.46
C TYR A 16 -17.01 -8.45 4.24
N GLN A 17 -15.76 -8.39 3.74
CA GLN A 17 -15.07 -7.16 3.45
C GLN A 17 -14.33 -7.28 2.10
N LEU A 18 -14.67 -6.43 1.14
CA LEU A 18 -14.07 -6.45 -0.21
C LEU A 18 -12.83 -5.55 -0.32
N THR A 19 -12.70 -4.54 0.53
CA THR A 19 -11.51 -3.71 0.57
C THR A 19 -10.33 -4.53 1.07
N GLU A 20 -9.33 -4.72 0.21
CA GLU A 20 -8.13 -5.47 0.57
C GLU A 20 -7.29 -4.71 1.61
N THR A 21 -6.78 -5.42 2.59
CA THR A 21 -5.83 -4.86 3.55
C THR A 21 -4.43 -4.83 2.94
N GLN A 22 -3.71 -3.74 3.13
CA GLN A 22 -2.35 -3.56 2.62
C GLN A 22 -1.28 -4.04 3.61
N ALA A 23 -1.64 -4.19 4.88
CA ALA A 23 -0.80 -4.75 5.91
C ALA A 23 -1.55 -5.82 6.68
N MET A 24 -0.88 -6.93 6.99
CA MET A 24 -1.36 -7.89 7.97
C MET A 24 -1.19 -7.29 9.35
N VAL A 25 -2.27 -7.18 10.12
CA VAL A 25 -2.26 -6.70 11.51
C VAL A 25 -2.88 -7.76 12.39
N ALA A 26 -2.15 -8.22 13.41
CA ALA A 26 -2.60 -9.29 14.29
C ALA A 26 -2.31 -8.98 15.76
N LYS A 27 -3.30 -9.17 16.64
CA LYS A 27 -3.09 -9.11 18.09
C LYS A 27 -2.13 -10.22 18.53
N LEU A 28 -1.25 -9.91 19.47
CA LEU A 28 -0.42 -10.94 20.07
C LEU A 28 -1.30 -11.92 20.87
N PRO A 29 -1.26 -13.22 20.55
CA PRO A 29 -1.99 -14.22 21.32
C PRO A 29 -1.36 -14.36 22.71
N VAL A 30 -2.18 -14.26 23.75
CA VAL A 30 -1.78 -14.49 25.15
C VAL A 30 -2.58 -15.66 25.73
N LEU A 31 -1.96 -16.42 26.64
CA LEU A 31 -2.61 -17.59 27.24
C LEU A 31 -3.74 -17.20 28.21
N THR A 32 -3.61 -16.05 28.85
CA THR A 32 -4.59 -15.53 29.83
C THR A 32 -4.66 -14.00 29.73
N GLY A 33 -5.86 -13.45 29.96
CA GLY A 33 -6.08 -11.99 29.87
C GLY A 33 -6.24 -11.49 28.43
N ASP A 34 -6.09 -10.18 28.26
CA ASP A 34 -6.14 -9.49 26.94
C ASP A 34 -4.83 -8.73 26.70
N CYS A 35 -4.49 -8.51 25.45
CA CYS A 35 -3.31 -7.77 25.02
C CYS A 35 -3.70 -6.84 23.87
N ASP A 36 -3.39 -5.57 24.02
CA ASP A 36 -3.64 -4.52 23.03
C ASP A 36 -2.48 -4.34 22.04
N THR A 37 -1.40 -5.09 22.22
CA THR A 37 -0.26 -5.08 21.29
C THR A 37 -0.58 -5.85 20.03
N VAL A 38 -0.30 -5.25 18.88
CA VAL A 38 -0.42 -5.85 17.57
C VAL A 38 0.93 -5.92 16.86
N THR A 39 1.13 -6.97 16.07
CA THR A 39 2.21 -7.03 15.09
C THR A 39 1.65 -6.64 13.73
N MET A 40 2.47 -5.95 12.96
CA MET A 40 2.13 -5.49 11.62
C MET A 40 3.16 -5.99 10.63
N MET A 41 2.71 -6.38 9.43
CA MET A 41 3.60 -6.77 8.35
C MET A 41 3.03 -6.30 7.02
N SER A 42 3.86 -5.69 6.20
CA SER A 42 3.54 -5.29 4.83
C SER A 42 4.64 -5.72 3.88
N TYR A 43 4.40 -5.57 2.58
CA TYR A 43 5.43 -5.74 1.57
C TYR A 43 5.33 -4.67 0.49
N GLY A 44 6.45 -4.44 -0.19
CA GLY A 44 6.51 -3.60 -1.39
C GLY A 44 7.32 -4.29 -2.49
N PHE A 45 6.81 -4.22 -3.71
CA PHE A 45 7.47 -4.68 -4.93
C PHE A 45 6.65 -4.33 -6.17
N ASP A 46 7.29 -3.80 -7.18
CA ASP A 46 6.71 -3.63 -8.51
C ASP A 46 7.64 -4.19 -9.59
N PRO A 47 7.19 -5.21 -10.37
CA PRO A 47 8.02 -5.85 -11.38
C PRO A 47 8.33 -4.95 -12.57
N TYR A 48 7.47 -3.99 -12.91
CA TYR A 48 7.68 -3.09 -14.04
C TYR A 48 8.71 -2.02 -13.71
N LEU A 49 8.60 -1.41 -12.52
CA LEU A 49 9.59 -0.46 -12.04
C LEU A 49 10.96 -1.13 -11.88
N SER A 50 10.99 -2.34 -11.32
CA SER A 50 12.23 -3.11 -11.14
C SER A 50 12.86 -3.53 -12.47
N THR A 51 12.06 -3.80 -13.50
CA THR A 51 12.55 -4.09 -14.85
C THR A 51 13.12 -2.84 -15.51
N TRP A 52 12.48 -1.69 -15.33
CA TRP A 52 12.96 -0.42 -15.85
C TRP A 52 14.26 0.02 -15.16
N SER A 53 14.32 -0.05 -13.83
CA SER A 53 15.48 0.28 -13.02
C SER A 53 15.48 -0.55 -11.72
N PRO A 54 16.34 -1.58 -11.59
CA PRO A 54 16.42 -2.34 -10.33
C PRO A 54 16.76 -1.48 -9.13
N TYR A 55 17.51 -0.38 -9.32
CA TYR A 55 17.83 0.60 -8.27
C TYR A 55 16.58 1.29 -7.73
N HIS A 56 15.78 1.89 -8.62
CA HIS A 56 14.53 2.55 -8.23
C HIS A 56 13.48 1.53 -7.77
N GLY A 57 13.42 0.35 -8.40
CA GLY A 57 12.56 -0.73 -7.96
C GLY A 57 12.78 -1.11 -6.51
N ALA A 58 14.02 -1.21 -6.07
CA ALA A 58 14.37 -1.51 -4.68
C ALA A 58 14.09 -0.33 -3.73
N ILE A 59 14.39 0.92 -4.14
CA ILE A 59 14.04 2.11 -3.36
C ILE A 59 12.53 2.14 -3.08
N TYR A 60 11.74 1.97 -4.12
CA TYR A 60 10.30 2.05 -3.99
C TYR A 60 9.66 0.80 -3.38
N ALA A 61 10.29 -0.37 -3.49
CA ALA A 61 9.89 -1.54 -2.70
C ALA A 61 9.98 -1.27 -1.19
N VAL A 62 11.08 -0.64 -0.74
CA VAL A 62 11.21 -0.22 0.66
C VAL A 62 10.20 0.87 1.01
N THR A 63 10.10 1.91 0.20
CA THR A 63 9.20 3.05 0.43
C THR A 63 7.73 2.61 0.50
N GLU A 64 7.30 1.74 -0.41
CA GLU A 64 5.94 1.18 -0.43
C GLU A 64 5.63 0.35 0.81
N SER A 65 6.57 -0.52 1.24
CA SER A 65 6.37 -1.32 2.46
C SER A 65 6.26 -0.43 3.69
N VAL A 66 7.05 0.66 3.79
CA VAL A 66 6.93 1.66 4.85
C VAL A 66 5.58 2.38 4.80
N ALA A 67 5.18 2.87 3.62
CA ALA A 67 3.92 3.59 3.45
C ALA A 67 2.70 2.75 3.86
N LYS A 68 2.68 1.45 3.54
CA LYS A 68 1.61 0.53 3.94
C LYS A 68 1.52 0.33 5.45
N ILE A 69 2.65 0.26 6.16
CA ILE A 69 2.66 0.24 7.64
C ILE A 69 2.10 1.54 8.20
N VAL A 70 2.57 2.68 7.68
CA VAL A 70 2.09 4.01 8.10
C VAL A 70 0.61 4.18 7.82
N ALA A 71 0.14 3.80 6.64
CA ALA A 71 -1.28 3.82 6.27
C ALA A 71 -2.14 2.96 7.19
N ALA A 72 -1.62 1.86 7.73
CA ALA A 72 -2.32 1.04 8.70
C ALA A 72 -2.24 1.55 10.16
N GLY A 73 -1.61 2.71 10.41
CA GLY A 73 -1.49 3.33 11.74
C GLY A 73 -0.19 3.02 12.49
N GLY A 74 0.77 2.34 11.84
CA GLY A 74 2.07 2.00 12.40
C GLY A 74 3.02 3.21 12.53
N ASP A 75 4.14 2.96 13.19
CA ASP A 75 5.19 3.94 13.45
C ASP A 75 6.39 3.66 12.55
N TYR A 76 6.58 4.46 11.48
CA TYR A 76 7.68 4.22 10.56
C TYR A 76 9.03 4.06 11.28
N SER A 77 9.26 4.78 12.37
CA SER A 77 10.55 4.78 13.08
C SER A 77 10.90 3.44 13.76
N LYS A 78 9.92 2.59 13.96
CA LYS A 78 10.06 1.28 14.61
C LYS A 78 10.23 0.13 13.62
N ILE A 79 10.02 0.38 12.34
CA ILE A 79 10.08 -0.65 11.30
C ILE A 79 11.45 -1.35 11.26
N ARG A 80 11.40 -2.64 11.02
CA ARG A 80 12.56 -3.47 10.65
C ARG A 80 12.24 -4.19 9.36
N PHE A 81 13.23 -4.30 8.47
CA PHE A 81 13.05 -4.95 7.18
C PHE A 81 13.60 -6.37 7.16
N THR A 82 13.03 -7.18 6.29
CA THR A 82 13.67 -8.36 5.73
C THR A 82 13.45 -8.32 4.21
N PHE A 83 14.46 -8.71 3.44
CA PHE A 83 14.39 -8.65 1.99
C PHE A 83 14.40 -10.05 1.39
N GLN A 84 13.58 -10.24 0.35
CA GLN A 84 13.62 -11.43 -0.48
C GLN A 84 14.05 -11.00 -1.87
N GLU A 85 15.19 -11.50 -2.30
CA GLU A 85 15.73 -11.23 -3.63
C GLU A 85 15.60 -12.44 -4.53
N TYR A 86 15.28 -12.20 -5.81
CA TYR A 86 15.16 -13.25 -6.80
C TYR A 86 15.57 -12.70 -8.18
N PHE A 87 16.67 -13.23 -8.70
CA PHE A 87 17.24 -12.79 -9.97
C PHE A 87 17.41 -13.96 -10.94
N ARG A 88 17.46 -13.64 -12.22
CA ARG A 88 17.77 -14.62 -13.29
C ARG A 88 19.08 -15.32 -13.04
N ARG A 89 19.27 -16.47 -13.65
CA ARG A 89 20.53 -17.25 -13.53
C ARG A 89 21.74 -16.40 -13.90
N MET A 90 22.70 -16.35 -13.03
CA MET A 90 23.97 -15.67 -13.26
C MET A 90 24.83 -16.46 -14.26
N THR A 91 25.53 -15.73 -15.13
CA THR A 91 26.52 -16.22 -16.09
C THR A 91 27.76 -15.36 -15.98
N GLU A 92 28.68 -15.46 -16.94
CA GLU A 92 29.84 -14.55 -17.02
C GLU A 92 29.47 -13.15 -17.56
N ASP A 93 28.22 -12.95 -18.00
CA ASP A 93 27.75 -11.66 -18.50
C ASP A 93 27.62 -10.62 -17.36
N PRO A 94 28.39 -9.52 -17.39
CA PRO A 94 28.35 -8.50 -16.34
C PRO A 94 26.97 -7.79 -16.24
N HIS A 95 26.17 -7.76 -17.32
CA HIS A 95 24.81 -7.20 -17.25
C HIS A 95 23.89 -8.02 -16.34
N ARG A 96 24.10 -9.32 -16.24
CA ARG A 96 23.31 -10.13 -15.30
C ARG A 96 23.67 -9.81 -13.86
N TRP A 97 24.95 -9.57 -13.56
CA TRP A 97 25.42 -9.19 -12.24
C TRP A 97 25.08 -7.76 -11.83
N SER A 98 24.90 -6.85 -12.80
CA SER A 98 24.53 -5.47 -12.49
C SER A 98 23.13 -5.34 -11.89
N GLN A 99 22.21 -6.25 -12.19
CA GLN A 99 20.83 -6.18 -11.68
C GLN A 99 20.73 -6.38 -10.16
N PRO A 100 21.25 -7.47 -9.56
CA PRO A 100 21.24 -7.62 -8.11
C PRO A 100 22.07 -6.53 -7.42
N PHE A 101 23.19 -6.11 -8.02
CA PHE A 101 23.99 -5.03 -7.46
C PHE A 101 23.25 -3.69 -7.42
N ALA A 102 22.54 -3.33 -8.49
CA ALA A 102 21.73 -2.10 -8.54
C ALA A 102 20.56 -2.16 -7.55
N ALA A 103 19.87 -3.30 -7.44
CA ALA A 103 18.79 -3.48 -6.46
C ALA A 103 19.31 -3.36 -5.03
N LEU A 104 20.46 -3.99 -4.72
CA LEU A 104 21.10 -3.88 -3.41
C LEU A 104 21.47 -2.43 -3.06
N LEU A 105 22.04 -1.68 -4.02
CA LEU A 105 22.34 -0.26 -3.82
C LEU A 105 21.08 0.58 -3.58
N GLY A 106 19.97 0.29 -4.28
CA GLY A 106 18.68 0.95 -4.06
C GLY A 106 18.13 0.69 -2.66
N ALA A 107 18.10 -0.57 -2.24
CA ALA A 107 17.67 -0.94 -0.89
C ALA A 107 18.57 -0.35 0.20
N TYR A 108 19.89 -0.31 -0.02
CA TYR A 108 20.85 0.32 0.87
C TYR A 108 20.63 1.83 1.00
N ASN A 109 20.39 2.51 -0.13
CA ASN A 109 20.05 3.94 -0.15
C ASN A 109 18.78 4.21 0.70
N ALA A 110 17.73 3.43 0.49
CA ALA A 110 16.47 3.60 1.21
C ALA A 110 16.63 3.32 2.72
N GLN A 111 17.38 2.27 3.11
CA GLN A 111 17.64 1.99 4.52
C GLN A 111 18.40 3.13 5.21
N LEU A 112 19.43 3.67 4.56
CA LEU A 112 20.19 4.81 5.09
C LEU A 112 19.30 6.06 5.15
N GLY A 113 18.51 6.31 4.11
CA GLY A 113 17.62 7.45 4.03
C GLY A 113 16.57 7.46 5.14
N PHE A 114 15.89 6.35 5.37
CA PHE A 114 14.93 6.21 6.47
C PHE A 114 15.59 5.99 7.85
N GLY A 115 16.88 5.67 7.92
CA GLY A 115 17.54 5.29 9.17
C GLY A 115 17.02 3.95 9.74
N LEU A 116 16.51 3.07 8.90
CA LEU A 116 15.85 1.83 9.29
C LEU A 116 16.67 0.60 8.84
N PRO A 117 17.01 -0.33 9.75
CA PRO A 117 17.81 -1.49 9.41
C PRO A 117 16.98 -2.65 8.87
N SER A 118 17.61 -3.46 8.00
CA SER A 118 17.16 -4.82 7.74
C SER A 118 17.77 -5.79 8.76
N ILE A 119 16.98 -6.78 9.17
CA ILE A 119 17.41 -7.84 10.10
C ILE A 119 18.02 -9.04 9.38
N GLY A 120 17.88 -9.10 8.06
CA GLY A 120 18.34 -10.17 7.20
C GLY A 120 17.57 -10.23 5.91
N GLY A 121 17.73 -11.33 5.21
CA GLY A 121 17.08 -11.57 3.93
C GLY A 121 17.51 -12.89 3.34
N LYS A 122 17.06 -13.13 2.11
CA LYS A 122 17.46 -14.29 1.33
C LYS A 122 17.49 -13.92 -0.13
N ASP A 123 18.54 -14.34 -0.82
CA ASP A 123 18.70 -14.16 -2.25
C ASP A 123 18.67 -15.48 -3.02
N SER A 124 18.34 -15.42 -4.30
CA SER A 124 18.40 -16.51 -5.23
C SER A 124 18.74 -16.00 -6.63
N MET A 125 19.68 -16.68 -7.29
CA MET A 125 20.15 -16.36 -8.63
C MET A 125 19.78 -17.46 -9.63
N SER A 126 18.63 -18.08 -9.46
CA SER A 126 18.16 -19.23 -10.27
C SER A 126 16.84 -18.98 -11.00
N GLY A 127 16.43 -17.73 -11.14
CA GLY A 127 15.16 -17.33 -11.74
C GLY A 127 15.15 -17.35 -13.26
N THR A 128 15.65 -18.40 -13.86
CA THR A 128 15.59 -18.66 -15.32
C THR A 128 15.00 -20.02 -15.57
N PHE A 129 13.96 -20.08 -16.36
CA PHE A 129 13.35 -21.32 -16.83
C PHE A 129 13.25 -21.27 -18.37
N GLU A 130 14.00 -22.14 -19.05
CA GLU A 130 14.16 -22.12 -20.50
C GLU A 130 14.60 -20.71 -20.97
N ASP A 131 13.78 -20.02 -21.76
CA ASP A 131 14.01 -18.68 -22.30
C ASP A 131 13.35 -17.57 -21.46
N ILE A 132 12.73 -17.91 -20.32
CA ILE A 132 12.03 -16.98 -19.44
C ILE A 132 12.94 -16.63 -18.27
N ASP A 133 13.28 -15.35 -18.14
CA ASP A 133 13.94 -14.78 -16.97
C ASP A 133 12.90 -14.08 -16.09
N VAL A 134 12.99 -14.26 -14.76
CA VAL A 134 12.22 -13.43 -13.82
C VAL A 134 12.66 -11.98 -13.92
N PRO A 135 11.76 -11.00 -13.69
CA PRO A 135 12.18 -9.62 -13.53
C PRO A 135 13.15 -9.48 -12.34
N PRO A 136 14.05 -8.50 -12.37
CA PRO A 136 14.88 -8.21 -11.20
C PRO A 136 13.98 -7.99 -9.97
N THR A 137 14.08 -8.85 -8.97
CA THR A 137 13.15 -8.85 -7.84
C THR A 137 13.90 -8.58 -6.54
N LEU A 138 13.52 -7.51 -5.87
CA LEU A 138 13.78 -7.27 -4.46
C LEU A 138 12.45 -6.89 -3.81
N VAL A 139 11.91 -7.81 -3.02
CA VAL A 139 10.72 -7.57 -2.20
C VAL A 139 11.18 -7.07 -0.84
N SER A 140 10.65 -5.93 -0.41
CA SER A 140 10.82 -5.43 0.96
C SER A 140 9.65 -5.89 1.80
N PHE A 141 9.93 -6.55 2.91
CA PHE A 141 8.95 -6.79 3.97
C PHE A 141 9.26 -5.87 5.13
N ALA A 142 8.27 -5.08 5.55
CA ALA A 142 8.34 -4.20 6.71
C ALA A 142 7.57 -4.82 7.86
N VAL A 143 8.18 -4.86 9.05
CA VAL A 143 7.56 -5.38 10.28
C VAL A 143 7.58 -4.27 11.32
N ASP A 144 6.45 -4.07 12.01
CA ASP A 144 6.29 -3.12 13.10
C ASP A 144 5.47 -3.72 14.24
N VAL A 145 5.48 -3.05 15.38
CA VAL A 145 4.67 -3.35 16.56
C VAL A 145 3.92 -2.09 16.97
N ALA A 146 2.60 -2.18 17.06
CA ALA A 146 1.73 -1.07 17.41
C ALA A 146 0.75 -1.43 18.52
N VAL A 147 -0.13 -0.50 18.85
CA VAL A 147 -1.23 -0.68 19.81
C VAL A 147 -2.55 -0.71 19.04
N GLU A 148 -3.44 -1.65 19.33
CA GLU A 148 -4.71 -1.88 18.64
C GLU A 148 -5.51 -0.61 18.37
N LYS A 149 -5.56 0.32 19.34
CA LYS A 149 -6.32 1.58 19.22
C LYS A 149 -5.80 2.54 18.15
N ASP A 150 -4.54 2.40 17.73
CA ASP A 150 -3.89 3.25 16.73
C ASP A 150 -4.07 2.67 15.30
N ILE A 151 -4.67 1.47 15.19
CA ILE A 151 -4.86 0.80 13.90
C ILE A 151 -6.04 1.41 13.14
N ILE A 152 -5.82 1.62 11.86
CA ILE A 152 -6.80 2.17 10.94
C ILE A 152 -6.98 1.21 9.76
N THR A 153 -8.21 1.10 9.26
CA THR A 153 -8.55 0.17 8.18
C THR A 153 -8.90 0.93 6.91
N PRO A 154 -8.69 0.33 5.72
CA PRO A 154 -8.71 1.08 4.46
C PRO A 154 -10.10 1.31 3.86
N GLU A 155 -11.16 0.65 4.31
CA GLU A 155 -12.51 0.87 3.77
C GLU A 155 -13.04 2.27 4.13
N LEU A 156 -13.76 2.94 3.21
CA LEU A 156 -14.40 4.23 3.44
C LEU A 156 -15.47 4.12 4.54
N LYS A 157 -15.58 5.15 5.38
CA LYS A 157 -16.39 5.11 6.62
C LYS A 157 -17.72 5.84 6.50
N ALA A 158 -17.74 7.06 5.93
CA ALA A 158 -18.96 7.88 5.95
C ALA A 158 -19.04 8.85 4.77
N ALA A 159 -20.24 8.99 4.20
CA ALA A 159 -20.52 10.02 3.21
C ALA A 159 -20.35 11.42 3.80
N GLY A 160 -19.92 12.37 2.98
CA GLY A 160 -19.57 13.73 3.37
C GLY A 160 -18.14 13.91 3.85
N ASN A 161 -17.42 12.82 4.17
CA ASN A 161 -16.01 12.88 4.45
C ASN A 161 -15.21 13.27 3.21
N LYS A 162 -14.09 13.97 3.41
CA LYS A 162 -13.21 14.38 2.32
C LYS A 162 -12.11 13.36 2.10
N LEU A 163 -11.71 13.21 0.85
CA LEU A 163 -10.53 12.44 0.47
C LEU A 163 -9.38 13.41 0.24
N VAL A 164 -8.27 13.15 0.91
CA VAL A 164 -7.05 13.95 0.81
C VAL A 164 -5.91 13.08 0.32
N TRP A 165 -5.06 13.65 -0.51
CA TRP A 165 -3.86 13.02 -1.04
C TRP A 165 -2.62 13.62 -0.39
N LEU A 166 -1.81 12.76 0.20
CA LEU A 166 -0.48 13.07 0.71
C LEU A 166 0.53 12.63 -0.33
N ARG A 167 1.29 13.58 -0.84
CA ARG A 167 2.34 13.32 -1.82
C ARG A 167 3.71 13.35 -1.16
N ILE A 168 4.49 12.28 -1.32
CA ILE A 168 5.87 12.28 -0.86
C ILE A 168 6.74 13.15 -1.80
N PRO A 169 7.65 13.97 -1.25
CA PRO A 169 8.58 14.74 -2.07
C PRO A 169 9.71 13.85 -2.59
N THR A 170 10.07 14.06 -3.86
CA THR A 170 11.21 13.42 -4.52
C THR A 170 12.22 14.45 -5.00
N ASP A 171 13.43 14.03 -5.30
CA ASP A 171 14.46 14.83 -5.96
C ASP A 171 14.33 14.79 -7.49
N GLU A 172 15.29 15.36 -8.20
CA GLU A 172 15.33 15.42 -9.67
C GLU A 172 15.59 14.07 -10.35
N TYR A 173 15.91 13.04 -9.57
CA TYR A 173 16.15 11.64 -10.00
C TYR A 173 15.03 10.71 -9.55
N ASP A 174 13.89 11.24 -9.12
CA ASP A 174 12.77 10.48 -8.56
C ASP A 174 13.13 9.64 -7.31
N VAL A 175 14.16 10.07 -6.56
CA VAL A 175 14.50 9.46 -5.27
C VAL A 175 13.76 10.20 -4.14
N PRO A 176 13.12 9.49 -3.19
CA PRO A 176 12.44 10.14 -2.08
C PRO A 176 13.37 11.04 -1.25
N LYS A 177 12.91 12.25 -0.91
CA LYS A 177 13.59 13.13 0.05
C LYS A 177 13.28 12.64 1.46
N TYR A 178 14.00 11.64 1.91
CA TYR A 178 13.69 10.84 3.10
C TYR A 178 13.40 11.66 4.36
N ASP A 179 14.18 12.73 4.63
CA ASP A 179 13.94 13.58 5.80
C ASP A 179 12.54 14.21 5.77
N GLN A 180 12.10 14.68 4.60
CA GLN A 180 10.78 15.27 4.41
C GLN A 180 9.68 14.20 4.41
N VAL A 181 9.95 13.00 3.87
CA VAL A 181 9.02 11.86 3.92
C VAL A 181 8.81 11.42 5.37
N MET A 182 9.87 11.31 6.15
CA MET A 182 9.78 10.94 7.57
C MET A 182 9.01 11.99 8.39
N GLU A 183 9.23 13.28 8.15
CA GLU A 183 8.44 14.35 8.76
C GLU A 183 6.95 14.24 8.40
N LEU A 184 6.64 14.00 7.11
CA LEU A 184 5.28 13.83 6.63
C LEU A 184 4.60 12.62 7.30
N TYR A 185 5.26 11.47 7.35
CA TYR A 185 4.71 10.26 7.97
C TYR A 185 4.58 10.39 9.50
N GLY A 186 5.46 11.14 10.15
CA GLY A 186 5.33 11.48 11.56
C GLY A 186 4.06 12.30 11.85
N LYS A 187 3.83 13.37 11.09
CA LYS A 187 2.62 14.19 11.18
C LYS A 187 1.35 13.41 10.82
N PHE A 188 1.44 12.54 9.81
CA PHE A 188 0.34 11.66 9.44
C PHE A 188 -0.08 10.76 10.62
N ARG A 189 0.88 10.16 11.29
CA ARG A 189 0.61 9.34 12.48
C ARG A 189 -0.05 10.15 13.61
N GLU A 190 0.38 11.40 13.83
CA GLU A 190 -0.27 12.32 14.80
C GLU A 190 -1.73 12.58 14.41
N ASP A 191 -2.04 12.75 13.13
CA ASP A 191 -3.40 12.95 12.63
C ASP A 191 -4.28 11.70 12.81
N VAL A 192 -3.72 10.50 12.59
CA VAL A 192 -4.39 9.22 12.87
C VAL A 192 -4.69 9.08 14.36
N GLN A 193 -3.70 9.28 15.21
CA GLN A 193 -3.84 9.14 16.68
C GLN A 193 -4.82 10.15 17.28
N ALA A 194 -4.93 11.33 16.68
CA ALA A 194 -5.90 12.35 17.07
C ALA A 194 -7.32 12.10 16.52
N GLY A 195 -7.53 11.02 15.74
CA GLY A 195 -8.80 10.69 15.12
C GLY A 195 -9.25 11.68 14.03
N ARG A 196 -8.28 12.41 13.44
CA ARG A 196 -8.55 13.30 12.30
C ARG A 196 -8.64 12.55 10.99
N ILE A 197 -7.96 11.42 10.88
CA ILE A 197 -8.00 10.51 9.73
C ILE A 197 -8.72 9.23 10.15
N VAL A 198 -9.66 8.75 9.34
CA VAL A 198 -10.53 7.61 9.68
C VAL A 198 -10.36 6.41 8.76
N SER A 199 -9.78 6.59 7.59
CA SER A 199 -9.47 5.53 6.64
C SER A 199 -8.30 5.95 5.74
N THR A 200 -7.52 5.00 5.25
CA THR A 200 -6.31 5.30 4.45
C THR A 200 -5.96 4.18 3.49
N TYR A 201 -5.28 4.55 2.42
CA TYR A 201 -4.73 3.60 1.45
C TYR A 201 -3.39 4.12 0.90
N ALA A 202 -2.33 3.34 1.02
CA ALA A 202 -1.05 3.64 0.41
C ALA A 202 -1.13 3.41 -1.11
N LEU A 203 -0.67 4.38 -1.89
CA LEU A 203 -0.73 4.31 -3.35
C LEU A 203 0.37 3.40 -3.91
N ASP A 204 0.05 2.78 -5.02
CA ASP A 204 0.92 1.90 -5.80
C ASP A 204 1.03 2.39 -7.26
N ARG A 205 1.41 1.51 -8.16
CA ARG A 205 1.51 1.78 -9.60
C ARG A 205 0.18 2.13 -10.28
N HIS A 206 -0.96 1.83 -9.66
CA HIS A 206 -2.29 2.06 -10.25
C HIS A 206 -2.88 3.41 -9.88
N GLY A 207 -2.21 4.17 -9.02
CA GLY A 207 -2.59 5.53 -8.67
C GLY A 207 -3.85 5.68 -7.82
N ILE A 208 -4.35 6.90 -7.77
CA ILE A 208 -5.46 7.32 -6.91
C ILE A 208 -6.76 6.60 -7.29
N ALA A 209 -7.05 6.47 -8.60
CA ALA A 209 -8.32 5.90 -9.06
C ALA A 209 -8.52 4.47 -8.55
N ALA A 210 -7.49 3.63 -8.62
CA ALA A 210 -7.54 2.27 -8.10
C ALA A 210 -7.66 2.25 -6.57
N ALA A 211 -6.93 3.11 -5.88
CA ALA A 211 -6.98 3.20 -4.41
C ALA A 211 -8.37 3.55 -3.91
N VAL A 212 -8.98 4.63 -4.40
CA VAL A 212 -10.31 5.07 -3.96
C VAL A 212 -11.40 4.06 -4.33
N SER A 213 -11.26 3.36 -5.46
CA SER A 213 -12.18 2.28 -5.84
C SER A 213 -12.11 1.13 -4.84
N LYS A 214 -10.92 0.67 -4.49
CA LYS A 214 -10.72 -0.39 -3.50
C LYS A 214 -11.20 0.01 -2.10
N MET A 215 -10.96 1.25 -1.69
CA MET A 215 -11.47 1.79 -0.42
C MET A 215 -13.00 1.80 -0.38
N ALA A 216 -13.66 2.04 -1.51
CA ALA A 216 -15.11 2.12 -1.62
C ALA A 216 -15.82 0.74 -1.58
N PHE A 217 -15.20 -0.31 -2.13
CA PHE A 217 -15.83 -1.64 -2.29
C PHE A 217 -16.32 -2.24 -0.96
N GLY A 218 -15.59 -2.05 0.13
CA GLY A 218 -15.89 -2.68 1.42
C GLY A 218 -17.26 -2.28 1.99
N ASN A 219 -17.55 -1.00 1.99
CA ASN A 219 -18.78 -0.43 2.53
C ASN A 219 -19.73 0.05 1.42
N ARG A 220 -19.44 -0.26 0.15
CA ARG A 220 -20.25 0.11 -1.02
C ARG A 220 -20.56 1.60 -1.08
N MET A 221 -19.54 2.41 -0.83
CA MET A 221 -19.61 3.86 -0.87
C MET A 221 -19.34 4.37 -2.29
N GLY A 222 -19.79 5.60 -2.58
CA GLY A 222 -19.40 6.32 -3.78
C GLY A 222 -18.25 7.28 -3.51
N VAL A 223 -17.63 7.75 -4.59
CA VAL A 223 -16.58 8.78 -4.54
C VAL A 223 -16.79 9.80 -5.64
N LYS A 224 -16.85 11.06 -5.27
CA LYS A 224 -16.85 12.18 -6.20
C LYS A 224 -15.48 12.84 -6.19
N ILE A 225 -14.76 12.72 -7.29
CA ILE A 225 -13.44 13.36 -7.47
C ILE A 225 -13.62 14.83 -7.83
N GLU A 226 -12.81 15.71 -7.25
CA GLU A 226 -12.82 17.13 -7.56
C GLU A 226 -12.47 17.39 -9.04
N HIS A 227 -13.16 18.36 -9.65
CA HIS A 227 -13.05 18.64 -11.09
C HIS A 227 -11.66 19.10 -11.55
N ASP A 228 -10.90 19.73 -10.69
CA ASP A 228 -9.59 20.30 -10.97
C ASP A 228 -8.43 19.31 -10.77
N VAL A 229 -8.69 18.11 -10.22
CA VAL A 229 -7.69 17.04 -10.18
C VAL A 229 -7.29 16.65 -11.60
N ASP A 230 -6.00 16.61 -11.89
CA ASP A 230 -5.52 16.20 -13.23
C ASP A 230 -5.79 14.70 -13.43
N ALA A 231 -6.35 14.34 -14.59
CA ALA A 231 -6.58 12.94 -14.94
C ALA A 231 -5.29 12.11 -14.93
N ARG A 232 -4.14 12.71 -15.17
CA ARG A 232 -2.84 12.03 -15.08
C ARG A 232 -2.54 11.61 -13.66
N ASP A 233 -2.81 12.47 -12.67
CA ASP A 233 -2.57 12.18 -11.26
C ASP A 233 -3.46 11.04 -10.76
N LEU A 234 -4.67 10.85 -11.34
CA LEU A 234 -5.55 9.74 -10.98
C LEU A 234 -4.98 8.36 -11.34
N PHE A 235 -4.19 8.27 -12.40
CA PHE A 235 -3.70 6.99 -12.95
C PHE A 235 -2.17 6.87 -12.93
N ALA A 236 -1.44 7.89 -12.49
CA ALA A 236 0.00 7.84 -12.40
C ALA A 236 0.45 6.93 -11.25
N PRO A 237 1.57 6.18 -11.42
CA PRO A 237 2.22 5.53 -10.30
C PRO A 237 2.58 6.53 -9.21
N ALA A 238 2.31 6.20 -7.95
CA ALA A 238 2.49 7.11 -6.83
C ALA A 238 2.95 6.35 -5.56
N PHE A 239 3.97 5.51 -5.70
CA PHE A 239 4.51 4.72 -4.60
C PHE A 239 4.97 5.60 -3.42
N GLY A 240 4.51 5.28 -2.23
CA GLY A 240 4.80 6.03 -1.02
C GLY A 240 3.79 7.13 -0.69
N ASP A 241 2.99 7.57 -1.65
CA ASP A 241 1.88 8.49 -1.42
C ASP A 241 0.76 7.77 -0.66
N ILE A 242 -0.10 8.53 0.01
CA ILE A 242 -1.25 7.99 0.76
C ILE A 242 -2.50 8.80 0.42
N VAL A 243 -3.61 8.11 0.18
CA VAL A 243 -4.95 8.69 0.21
C VAL A 243 -5.55 8.45 1.58
N ALA A 244 -6.16 9.48 2.16
CA ALA A 244 -6.80 9.41 3.46
C ALA A 244 -8.22 9.97 3.41
N GLU A 245 -9.13 9.33 4.15
CA GLU A 245 -10.48 9.83 4.41
C GLU A 245 -10.48 10.62 5.72
N VAL A 246 -11.05 11.83 5.66
CA VAL A 246 -11.04 12.80 6.75
C VAL A 246 -12.45 13.34 6.96
N PRO A 247 -13.00 13.34 8.18
CA PRO A 247 -14.25 14.03 8.48
C PRO A 247 -14.18 15.49 8.04
N ALA A 248 -15.23 15.99 7.39
CA ALA A 248 -15.20 17.31 6.74
C ALA A 248 -14.84 18.46 7.71
N ASP A 249 -15.26 18.36 8.98
CA ASP A 249 -14.97 19.33 10.04
C ASP A 249 -13.51 19.23 10.54
N LYS A 250 -12.78 18.16 10.23
CA LYS A 250 -11.40 17.93 10.67
C LYS A 250 -10.34 18.27 9.62
N VAL A 251 -10.73 18.52 8.39
CA VAL A 251 -9.78 18.78 7.28
C VAL A 251 -8.84 19.94 7.60
N SER A 252 -9.35 21.03 8.18
CA SER A 252 -8.55 22.21 8.54
C SER A 252 -7.64 22.01 9.76
N GLU A 253 -7.82 20.92 10.51
CA GLU A 253 -7.02 20.58 11.68
C GLU A 253 -5.82 19.66 11.36
N LEU A 254 -5.70 19.18 10.10
CA LEU A 254 -4.63 18.29 9.71
C LEU A 254 -3.26 18.93 9.86
N ALA A 255 -2.32 18.20 10.43
CA ALA A 255 -0.93 18.61 10.58
C ALA A 255 -0.09 18.32 9.31
N ILE A 256 -0.57 17.42 8.46
CA ILE A 256 0.08 17.04 7.19
C ILE A 256 -0.14 18.09 6.11
N THR A 257 0.76 18.10 5.11
CA THR A 257 0.52 18.75 3.81
C THR A 257 -0.31 17.84 2.93
N TYR A 258 -1.40 18.33 2.38
CA TYR A 258 -2.36 17.53 1.61
C TYR A 258 -2.97 18.31 0.44
N THR A 259 -3.56 17.58 -0.47
CA THR A 259 -4.46 18.09 -1.51
C THR A 259 -5.82 17.41 -1.33
N VAL A 260 -6.91 18.18 -1.28
CA VAL A 260 -8.26 17.60 -1.32
C VAL A 260 -8.50 17.11 -2.74
N ILE A 261 -8.86 15.84 -2.89
CA ILE A 261 -9.05 15.19 -4.19
C ILE A 261 -10.50 14.75 -4.42
N GLY A 262 -11.33 14.74 -3.40
CA GLY A 262 -12.71 14.31 -3.55
C GLY A 262 -13.49 14.24 -2.24
N GLU A 263 -14.67 13.67 -2.37
CA GLU A 263 -15.63 13.47 -1.28
C GLU A 263 -16.23 12.07 -1.37
N VAL A 264 -16.46 11.47 -0.22
CA VAL A 264 -17.17 10.19 -0.10
C VAL A 264 -18.67 10.45 -0.22
N THR A 265 -19.37 9.64 -1.02
CA THR A 265 -20.82 9.78 -1.28
C THR A 265 -21.59 8.49 -0.92
N GLU A 266 -22.93 8.58 -0.81
CA GLU A 266 -23.80 7.43 -0.51
C GLU A 266 -24.27 6.67 -1.77
N ASP A 267 -24.07 7.24 -2.96
CA ASP A 267 -24.69 6.79 -4.20
C ASP A 267 -24.01 5.60 -4.88
N ALA A 268 -23.02 4.99 -4.23
CA ALA A 268 -22.25 3.83 -4.73
C ALA A 268 -21.83 4.02 -6.20
N ALA A 269 -21.29 5.19 -6.53
CA ALA A 269 -20.78 5.55 -7.85
C ALA A 269 -19.48 6.34 -7.76
N PHE A 270 -18.65 6.20 -8.78
CA PHE A 270 -17.43 6.99 -8.95
C PHE A 270 -17.70 8.06 -9.99
N THR A 271 -17.60 9.32 -9.60
CA THR A 271 -17.84 10.45 -10.51
C THR A 271 -16.58 11.31 -10.65
N TYR A 272 -16.23 11.63 -11.88
CA TYR A 272 -15.16 12.56 -12.21
C TYR A 272 -15.54 13.36 -13.45
N ARG A 273 -15.71 14.65 -13.30
CA ARG A 273 -16.21 15.55 -14.38
C ARG A 273 -17.57 15.08 -14.90
N ASP A 274 -17.64 14.68 -16.17
CA ASP A 274 -18.82 14.16 -16.86
C ASP A 274 -18.89 12.63 -16.93
N MET A 275 -17.91 11.95 -16.30
CA MET A 275 -17.88 10.49 -16.24
C MET A 275 -18.48 10.00 -14.95
N GLU A 276 -19.23 8.90 -15.05
CA GLU A 276 -19.77 8.17 -13.92
C GLU A 276 -19.64 6.67 -14.16
N ILE A 277 -19.19 5.95 -13.15
CA ILE A 277 -19.08 4.49 -13.15
C ILE A 277 -19.69 4.00 -11.85
N THR A 278 -20.60 3.02 -11.94
CA THR A 278 -21.18 2.42 -10.73
C THR A 278 -20.14 1.62 -9.96
N GLU A 279 -20.26 1.56 -8.64
CA GLU A 279 -19.40 0.73 -7.80
C GLU A 279 -19.46 -0.74 -8.25
N ALA A 280 -20.63 -1.25 -8.62
CA ALA A 280 -20.84 -2.61 -9.09
C ALA A 280 -20.06 -2.91 -10.39
N ASP A 281 -20.03 -1.97 -11.35
CA ASP A 281 -19.26 -2.14 -12.59
C ASP A 281 -17.76 -2.12 -12.32
N ALA A 282 -17.31 -1.26 -11.42
CA ALA A 282 -15.90 -1.18 -11.01
C ALA A 282 -15.48 -2.47 -10.27
N GLU A 283 -16.30 -2.98 -9.34
CA GLU A 283 -16.05 -4.26 -8.65
C GLU A 283 -15.99 -5.43 -9.64
N ALA A 284 -16.94 -5.48 -10.60
CA ALA A 284 -16.95 -6.51 -11.63
C ALA A 284 -15.70 -6.46 -12.51
N ALA A 285 -15.26 -5.27 -12.92
CA ALA A 285 -14.04 -5.09 -13.70
C ALA A 285 -12.77 -5.49 -12.90
N TRP A 286 -12.75 -5.22 -11.60
CA TRP A 286 -11.64 -5.62 -10.72
C TRP A 286 -11.54 -7.14 -10.54
N LYS A 287 -12.68 -7.85 -10.44
CA LYS A 287 -12.73 -9.31 -10.29
C LYS A 287 -12.46 -10.06 -11.59
N ALA A 288 -12.87 -9.53 -12.73
CA ALA A 288 -12.89 -10.22 -14.01
C ALA A 288 -11.54 -10.83 -14.48
N PRO A 289 -10.38 -10.18 -14.28
CA PRO A 289 -9.11 -10.70 -14.83
C PRO A 289 -8.74 -12.10 -14.34
N LEU A 290 -9.05 -12.45 -13.12
CA LEU A 290 -8.69 -13.73 -12.51
C LEU A 290 -9.82 -14.76 -12.53
N GLU A 291 -11.05 -14.38 -12.82
CA GLU A 291 -12.23 -15.25 -12.68
C GLU A 291 -12.14 -16.53 -13.53
N LYS A 292 -11.48 -16.46 -14.69
CA LYS A 292 -11.30 -17.64 -15.58
C LYS A 292 -10.25 -18.63 -15.09
N VAL A 293 -9.26 -18.18 -14.34
CA VAL A 293 -8.12 -19.01 -13.87
C VAL A 293 -8.25 -19.36 -12.40
N PHE A 294 -8.89 -18.50 -11.64
CA PHE A 294 -9.15 -18.68 -10.21
C PHE A 294 -10.55 -18.17 -9.87
N PRO A 295 -11.60 -18.91 -10.18
CA PRO A 295 -12.98 -18.48 -9.99
C PRO A 295 -13.28 -18.22 -8.51
N THR A 296 -14.04 -17.16 -8.25
CA THR A 296 -14.50 -16.79 -6.90
C THR A 296 -15.46 -17.83 -6.30
N ASN A 297 -16.12 -18.61 -7.16
CA ASN A 297 -16.94 -19.77 -6.75
C ASN A 297 -16.27 -21.02 -7.27
N SER A 298 -15.81 -21.90 -6.38
CA SER A 298 -15.11 -23.13 -6.73
C SER A 298 -16.04 -24.24 -7.27
N GLY A 299 -17.29 -23.95 -7.60
CA GLY A 299 -18.22 -24.94 -8.18
C GLY A 299 -18.48 -26.15 -7.27
N ALA A 300 -18.16 -26.08 -6.00
CA ALA A 300 -18.51 -27.11 -5.04
C ALA A 300 -20.00 -26.99 -4.70
N GLU A 301 -20.86 -27.25 -5.67
CA GLU A 301 -22.15 -27.86 -5.40
C GLU A 301 -21.89 -29.33 -5.13
N GLY A 302 -21.79 -29.70 -3.88
CA GLY A 302 -21.73 -31.05 -3.38
C GLY A 302 -23.00 -31.40 -2.67
#